data_f0b0335ce4ec0be5ce5701e95e19bc99
#
_entry.id   f0b0335ce4ec0be5ce5701e95e19bc99
#
_cell.length_a   1.000
_cell.length_b   1.000
_cell.length_c   1.000
_cell.angle_alpha   90.00
_cell.angle_beta   90.00
_cell.angle_gamma   90.00
#
_symmetry.space_group_name_H-M   'P 1'
#
loop_
_entity.id
_entity.type
_entity.pdbx_description
1 polymer ?
#
loop_
_entity_poly.entity_id
_entity_poly.type
_entity_poly.pdbx_seq_one_letter_code
_entity_poly.pdbx_strand_id
1 'polypeptide(L)'
;MRNVSFLSLITLSFTLGFMLSAPALSAEDSLAFQRTKHLQHGINASLWFAQSPGNYSVERQRSFTTSDDIALMHQLGFDHVRLSIDPDPLLSWLRNPAGTTPFVTELDRVVKTILDQQLAVIIDIHPESSYKSQLLRGTDGVERFAGLWSALAKHFAMTDPERVFFEIMNEPEQDDLYRWQGIESFVAEQIRQSAPNHTIIVAGAHWSGLEDLMMLEPIALSNVIYTFHDYEPFPFTHQGATWTSPQVLPLRAVPYPSNPETVQPNVNQEPTLAGQFWVEQYGLNRWDAQRIDATLAFAGKWSDLHHAPVYCGEFGVLRDYVDPAMRAQWVHDMRVAFEKHKIGWAMWDYQENFGVVTKKDGKTIPDPAIVKALGLKVQ
;
A
#
# COMPACT_ATOMS: atom_id res chain seq x y z
N MET A 1 -8.33 92.85 -2.47
CA MET A 1 -8.87 91.75 -1.69
C MET A 1 -8.14 90.47 -2.13
N ARG A 2 -7.19 90.00 -1.32
CA ARG A 2 -6.32 88.88 -1.67
C ARG A 2 -6.82 87.62 -1.00
N ASN A 3 -7.17 86.57 -1.77
CA ASN A 3 -7.52 85.27 -1.26
C ASN A 3 -6.22 84.47 -1.01
N VAL A 4 -6.02 84.00 0.19
CA VAL A 4 -4.95 83.09 0.57
C VAL A 4 -5.55 81.71 0.68
N SER A 5 -5.12 80.79 -0.21
CA SER A 5 -5.47 79.37 -0.13
C SER A 5 -4.48 78.66 0.77
N PHE A 6 -4.96 77.97 1.82
CA PHE A 6 -4.19 77.04 2.63
C PHE A 6 -4.12 75.69 1.96
N LEU A 7 -2.91 75.20 1.63
CA LEU A 7 -2.66 73.81 1.19
C LEU A 7 -2.36 72.98 2.44
N SER A 8 -3.24 72.03 2.76
CA SER A 8 -2.98 71.01 3.79
C SER A 8 -2.20 69.87 3.22
N LEU A 9 -0.95 69.68 3.70
CA LEU A 9 -0.14 68.49 3.41
C LEU A 9 -0.63 67.30 4.26
N ILE A 10 -1.16 66.27 3.62
CA ILE A 10 -1.47 64.97 4.26
C ILE A 10 -0.21 64.11 4.14
N THR A 11 0.48 63.87 5.24
CA THR A 11 1.62 62.95 5.34
C THR A 11 1.02 61.53 5.53
N LEU A 12 1.14 60.72 4.50
CA LEU A 12 0.77 59.27 4.55
C LEU A 12 1.96 58.48 5.08
N SER A 13 1.93 58.06 6.33
CA SER A 13 2.91 57.17 6.93
C SER A 13 2.66 55.72 6.47
N PHE A 14 3.50 55.16 5.61
CA PHE A 14 3.53 53.74 5.28
C PHE A 14 4.27 53.01 6.42
N THR A 15 3.55 52.30 7.25
CA THR A 15 4.10 51.28 8.15
C THR A 15 4.34 50.01 7.36
N LEU A 16 5.59 49.73 7.03
CA LEU A 16 6.02 48.46 6.45
C LEU A 16 5.94 47.41 7.55
N GLY A 17 4.83 46.66 7.59
CA GLY A 17 4.69 45.47 8.43
C GLY A 17 5.62 44.36 7.91
N PHE A 18 6.72 44.11 8.64
CA PHE A 18 7.48 42.85 8.45
C PHE A 18 6.58 41.69 8.88
N MET A 19 5.97 41.01 7.91
CA MET A 19 5.45 39.66 8.14
C MET A 19 6.65 38.75 8.34
N LEU A 20 6.96 38.38 9.57
CA LEU A 20 7.80 37.24 9.89
C LEU A 20 7.09 36.01 9.32
N SER A 21 7.49 35.58 8.12
CA SER A 21 7.13 34.26 7.62
C SER A 21 7.75 33.25 8.58
N ALA A 22 6.89 32.45 9.25
CA ALA A 22 7.35 31.27 9.96
C ALA A 22 8.18 30.43 8.97
N PRO A 23 9.33 29.85 9.40
CA PRO A 23 10.09 28.96 8.54
C PRO A 23 9.13 27.87 8.06
N ALA A 24 9.06 27.68 6.74
CA ALA A 24 8.38 26.52 6.20
C ALA A 24 9.08 25.28 6.78
N LEU A 25 8.32 24.42 7.50
CA LEU A 25 8.83 23.12 7.94
C LEU A 25 9.41 22.42 6.70
N SER A 26 10.59 21.84 6.83
CA SER A 26 11.12 20.99 5.75
C SER A 26 10.14 19.83 5.53
N ALA A 27 10.08 19.28 4.33
CA ALA A 27 9.20 18.14 4.04
C ALA A 27 9.42 16.99 5.03
N GLU A 28 10.67 16.72 5.40
CA GLU A 28 11.09 15.69 6.36
C GLU A 28 10.57 15.95 7.79
N ASP A 29 10.15 17.16 8.13
CA ASP A 29 9.58 17.53 9.43
C ASP A 29 8.06 17.31 9.52
N SER A 30 7.39 16.96 8.41
CA SER A 30 5.95 16.69 8.47
C SER A 30 5.65 15.42 9.27
N LEU A 31 4.49 15.41 9.95
CA LEU A 31 4.06 14.28 10.76
C LEU A 31 3.97 12.97 9.96
N ALA A 32 3.56 13.05 8.69
CA ALA A 32 3.49 11.88 7.80
C ALA A 32 4.89 11.28 7.56
N PHE A 33 5.91 12.10 7.25
CA PHE A 33 7.29 11.62 7.11
C PHE A 33 7.85 11.05 8.41
N GLN A 34 7.56 11.67 9.56
CA GLN A 34 8.01 11.14 10.85
C GLN A 34 7.42 9.74 11.13
N ARG A 35 6.18 9.47 10.69
CA ARG A 35 5.50 8.20 10.90
C ARG A 35 5.90 7.11 9.93
N THR A 36 6.42 7.45 8.75
CA THR A 36 6.98 6.41 7.84
C THR A 36 8.14 5.63 8.43
N LYS A 37 8.78 6.10 9.51
CA LYS A 37 9.80 5.33 10.27
C LYS A 37 9.25 3.99 10.81
N HIS A 38 7.93 3.86 10.96
CA HIS A 38 7.24 2.64 11.39
C HIS A 38 6.77 1.78 10.21
N LEU A 39 7.03 2.20 8.97
CA LEU A 39 6.58 1.54 7.75
C LEU A 39 7.76 1.30 6.79
N GLN A 40 8.92 0.87 7.32
CA GLN A 40 10.11 0.66 6.49
C GLN A 40 10.15 -0.76 5.90
N HIS A 41 9.86 -1.79 6.72
CA HIS A 41 10.01 -3.19 6.36
C HIS A 41 8.75 -3.96 6.78
N GLY A 42 7.75 -4.03 5.92
CA GLY A 42 6.46 -4.62 6.23
C GLY A 42 6.19 -5.96 5.61
N ILE A 43 5.12 -6.55 6.09
CA ILE A 43 4.58 -7.81 5.58
C ILE A 43 3.05 -7.73 5.46
N ASN A 44 2.51 -8.22 4.35
CA ASN A 44 1.08 -8.36 4.16
C ASN A 44 0.57 -9.63 4.85
N ALA A 45 -0.46 -9.49 5.68
CA ALA A 45 -1.21 -10.61 6.26
C ALA A 45 -2.45 -10.90 5.41
N SER A 46 -2.20 -11.47 4.21
CA SER A 46 -3.22 -11.81 3.22
C SER A 46 -4.11 -12.97 3.65
N LEU A 47 -5.25 -13.16 2.99
CA LEU A 47 -6.18 -14.28 3.15
C LEU A 47 -6.66 -14.55 4.59
N TRP A 48 -6.38 -13.66 5.50
CA TRP A 48 -6.75 -13.79 6.92
C TRP A 48 -8.10 -13.15 7.25
N PHE A 49 -8.21 -11.84 7.12
CA PHE A 49 -9.44 -11.06 7.29
C PHE A 49 -10.05 -10.60 5.95
N ALA A 50 -9.40 -10.85 4.83
CA ALA A 50 -9.89 -10.61 3.48
C ALA A 50 -9.62 -11.80 2.57
N GLN A 51 -10.08 -11.76 1.31
CA GLN A 51 -9.81 -12.72 0.24
C GLN A 51 -10.17 -14.18 0.58
N SER A 52 -11.07 -14.38 1.53
CA SER A 52 -11.59 -15.70 1.95
C SER A 52 -13.11 -15.64 2.10
N PRO A 53 -13.85 -15.26 1.03
CA PRO A 53 -15.28 -15.01 1.10
C PRO A 53 -16.03 -16.24 1.65
N GLY A 54 -16.94 -15.95 2.60
CA GLY A 54 -17.74 -16.99 3.24
C GLY A 54 -17.02 -17.81 4.33
N ASN A 55 -15.72 -17.53 4.62
CA ASN A 55 -14.95 -18.28 5.61
C ASN A 55 -14.21 -17.36 6.61
N TYR A 56 -14.95 -16.51 7.32
CA TYR A 56 -14.41 -15.65 8.39
C TYR A 56 -14.84 -16.15 9.79
N SER A 57 -14.81 -17.48 10.01
CA SER A 57 -15.10 -18.05 11.34
C SER A 57 -14.02 -17.66 12.35
N VAL A 58 -14.41 -17.51 13.62
CA VAL A 58 -13.48 -17.23 14.74
C VAL A 58 -12.38 -18.28 14.82
N GLU A 59 -12.72 -19.55 14.60
CA GLU A 59 -11.76 -20.65 14.59
C GLU A 59 -10.68 -20.43 13.52
N ARG A 60 -11.08 -20.11 12.28
CA ARG A 60 -10.15 -19.82 11.21
C ARG A 60 -9.30 -18.58 11.51
N GLN A 61 -9.91 -17.51 11.99
CA GLN A 61 -9.18 -16.27 12.33
C GLN A 61 -8.11 -16.48 13.41
N ARG A 62 -8.31 -17.47 14.30
CA ARG A 62 -7.33 -17.81 15.35
C ARG A 62 -6.26 -18.79 14.92
N SER A 63 -6.53 -19.62 13.91
CA SER A 63 -5.64 -20.70 13.47
C SER A 63 -4.84 -20.36 12.19
N PHE A 64 -5.35 -19.49 11.33
CA PHE A 64 -4.72 -19.17 10.05
C PHE A 64 -3.39 -18.40 10.22
N THR A 65 -3.41 -17.29 10.97
CA THR A 65 -2.22 -16.57 11.42
C THR A 65 -2.30 -16.45 12.95
N THR A 66 -1.34 -17.05 13.64
CA THR A 66 -1.36 -17.17 15.09
C THR A 66 -0.59 -16.03 15.76
N SER A 67 -0.68 -15.93 17.10
CA SER A 67 0.16 -15.00 17.86
C SER A 67 1.66 -15.31 17.73
N ASP A 68 2.02 -16.59 17.55
CA ASP A 68 3.40 -17.01 17.33
C ASP A 68 3.89 -16.58 15.94
N ASP A 69 3.02 -16.56 14.92
CA ASP A 69 3.35 -16.01 13.60
C ASP A 69 3.64 -14.50 13.69
N ILE A 70 2.83 -13.74 14.44
CA ILE A 70 3.06 -12.30 14.65
C ILE A 70 4.37 -12.06 15.41
N ALA A 71 4.66 -12.87 16.43
CA ALA A 71 5.94 -12.82 17.14
C ALA A 71 7.11 -13.14 16.19
N LEU A 72 6.95 -14.10 15.28
CA LEU A 72 7.95 -14.45 14.27
C LEU A 72 8.17 -13.30 13.28
N MET A 73 7.13 -12.61 12.83
CA MET A 73 7.27 -11.42 11.99
C MET A 73 8.20 -10.38 12.63
N HIS A 74 7.96 -10.06 13.93
CA HIS A 74 8.84 -9.16 14.67
C HIS A 74 10.27 -9.70 14.80
N GLN A 75 10.44 -10.99 15.10
CA GLN A 75 11.77 -11.63 15.25
C GLN A 75 12.57 -11.61 13.95
N LEU A 76 11.92 -11.78 12.80
CA LEU A 76 12.53 -11.67 11.48
C LEU A 76 12.97 -10.23 11.16
N GLY A 77 12.40 -9.22 11.83
CA GLY A 77 12.78 -7.82 11.68
C GLY A 77 11.82 -6.97 10.87
N PHE A 78 10.60 -7.47 10.63
CA PHE A 78 9.52 -6.61 10.15
C PHE A 78 9.16 -5.57 11.22
N ASP A 79 8.75 -4.39 10.79
CA ASP A 79 8.34 -3.29 11.67
C ASP A 79 6.83 -3.03 11.63
N HIS A 80 6.12 -3.56 10.61
CA HIS A 80 4.68 -3.44 10.51
C HIS A 80 4.01 -4.60 9.77
N VAL A 81 2.71 -4.71 9.99
CA VAL A 81 1.81 -5.63 9.30
C VAL A 81 0.76 -4.83 8.53
N ARG A 82 0.65 -5.04 7.22
CA ARG A 82 -0.50 -4.58 6.45
C ARG A 82 -1.59 -5.64 6.54
N LEU A 83 -2.66 -5.31 7.26
CA LEU A 83 -3.77 -6.21 7.56
C LEU A 83 -4.93 -5.95 6.61
N SER A 84 -5.08 -6.83 5.62
CA SER A 84 -6.17 -6.78 4.64
C SER A 84 -7.50 -7.18 5.27
N ILE A 85 -8.54 -6.36 5.12
CA ILE A 85 -9.85 -6.54 5.76
C ILE A 85 -10.97 -6.45 4.71
N ASP A 86 -11.74 -7.52 4.58
CA ASP A 86 -12.95 -7.56 3.75
C ASP A 86 -14.03 -6.65 4.38
N PRO A 87 -14.61 -5.71 3.63
CA PRO A 87 -15.67 -4.85 4.13
C PRO A 87 -16.99 -5.59 4.41
N ASP A 88 -17.30 -6.71 3.73
CA ASP A 88 -18.58 -7.38 3.84
C ASP A 88 -18.94 -7.83 5.28
N PRO A 89 -18.02 -8.47 6.04
CA PRO A 89 -18.28 -8.77 7.46
C PRO A 89 -18.54 -7.53 8.33
N LEU A 90 -17.96 -6.39 7.97
CA LEU A 90 -18.14 -5.13 8.69
C LEU A 90 -19.51 -4.51 8.44
N LEU A 91 -20.19 -4.78 7.33
CA LEU A 91 -21.51 -4.24 7.03
C LEU A 91 -22.57 -4.67 8.06
N SER A 92 -22.43 -5.85 8.66
CA SER A 92 -23.32 -6.29 9.73
C SER A 92 -23.09 -5.50 11.03
N TRP A 93 -21.85 -5.18 11.34
CA TRP A 93 -21.46 -4.36 12.48
C TRP A 93 -21.90 -2.90 12.33
N LEU A 94 -21.87 -2.34 11.12
CA LEU A 94 -22.29 -0.96 10.84
C LEU A 94 -23.73 -0.66 11.26
N ARG A 95 -24.61 -1.66 11.36
CA ARG A 95 -25.99 -1.47 11.85
C ARG A 95 -26.05 -1.11 13.33
N ASN A 96 -25.01 -1.47 14.10
CA ASN A 96 -24.84 -1.11 15.51
C ASN A 96 -23.35 -1.02 15.85
N PRO A 97 -22.63 0.04 15.43
CA PRO A 97 -21.19 0.16 15.63
C PRO A 97 -20.78 0.44 17.10
N ALA A 98 -21.72 0.71 17.98
CA ALA A 98 -21.49 0.78 19.44
C ALA A 98 -21.39 -0.64 20.08
N GLY A 99 -21.89 -1.67 19.38
CA GLY A 99 -21.74 -3.08 19.77
C GLY A 99 -20.52 -3.72 19.12
N THR A 100 -20.44 -5.04 19.21
CA THR A 100 -19.40 -5.83 18.56
C THR A 100 -19.99 -7.02 17.82
N THR A 101 -19.27 -7.55 16.84
CA THR A 101 -19.52 -8.83 16.19
C THR A 101 -18.34 -9.76 16.42
N PRO A 102 -18.47 -11.08 16.25
CA PRO A 102 -17.33 -11.99 16.36
C PRO A 102 -16.13 -11.56 15.47
N PHE A 103 -16.39 -11.08 14.25
CA PHE A 103 -15.37 -10.60 13.32
C PHE A 103 -14.61 -9.39 13.89
N VAL A 104 -15.33 -8.36 14.38
CA VAL A 104 -14.71 -7.15 14.96
C VAL A 104 -13.98 -7.48 16.27
N THR A 105 -14.51 -8.38 17.08
CA THR A 105 -13.84 -8.83 18.31
C THR A 105 -12.49 -9.51 18.00
N GLU A 106 -12.42 -10.33 16.95
CA GLU A 106 -11.16 -10.95 16.53
C GLU A 106 -10.23 -9.94 15.86
N LEU A 107 -10.75 -8.97 15.11
CA LEU A 107 -9.98 -7.86 14.55
C LEU A 107 -9.30 -7.05 15.66
N ASP A 108 -10.05 -6.66 16.70
CA ASP A 108 -9.50 -5.95 17.85
C ASP A 108 -8.39 -6.75 18.54
N ARG A 109 -8.62 -8.05 18.74
CA ARG A 109 -7.62 -8.95 19.34
C ARG A 109 -6.34 -8.99 18.50
N VAL A 110 -6.46 -9.07 17.17
CA VAL A 110 -5.32 -9.15 16.26
C VAL A 110 -4.56 -7.83 16.23
N VAL A 111 -5.25 -6.70 16.07
CA VAL A 111 -4.63 -5.35 16.12
C VAL A 111 -3.87 -5.17 17.42
N LYS A 112 -4.49 -5.53 18.56
CA LYS A 112 -3.80 -5.48 19.86
C LYS A 112 -2.57 -6.39 19.89
N THR A 113 -2.66 -7.61 19.38
CA THR A 113 -1.52 -8.56 19.38
C THR A 113 -0.35 -8.02 18.55
N ILE A 114 -0.62 -7.40 17.38
CA ILE A 114 0.39 -6.76 16.53
C ILE A 114 1.09 -5.63 17.31
N LEU A 115 0.32 -4.75 17.94
CA LEU A 115 0.84 -3.64 18.73
C LEU A 115 1.64 -4.10 19.97
N ASP A 116 1.20 -5.16 20.65
CA ASP A 116 1.90 -5.76 21.79
C ASP A 116 3.27 -6.33 21.40
N GLN A 117 3.44 -6.79 20.15
CA GLN A 117 4.72 -7.21 19.56
C GLN A 117 5.55 -6.04 19.04
N GLN A 118 5.20 -4.80 19.37
CA GLN A 118 5.89 -3.57 18.94
C GLN A 118 5.89 -3.34 17.42
N LEU A 119 5.03 -4.02 16.67
CA LEU A 119 4.79 -3.78 15.26
C LEU A 119 3.75 -2.66 15.08
N ALA A 120 3.87 -1.90 14.00
CA ALA A 120 2.76 -1.06 13.54
C ALA A 120 1.75 -1.88 12.73
N VAL A 121 0.56 -1.36 12.53
CA VAL A 121 -0.48 -2.00 11.73
C VAL A 121 -1.10 -1.00 10.76
N ILE A 122 -1.21 -1.41 9.50
CA ILE A 122 -2.04 -0.75 8.50
C ILE A 122 -3.36 -1.52 8.43
N ILE A 123 -4.45 -0.84 8.73
CA ILE A 123 -5.83 -1.32 8.55
C ILE A 123 -6.21 -0.97 7.12
N ASP A 124 -6.19 -1.96 6.24
CA ASP A 124 -6.45 -1.84 4.82
C ASP A 124 -7.82 -2.44 4.49
N ILE A 125 -8.75 -1.64 3.94
CA ILE A 125 -9.99 -2.19 3.39
C ILE A 125 -9.69 -2.80 2.02
N HIS A 126 -9.84 -4.12 1.95
CA HIS A 126 -9.42 -4.97 0.84
C HIS A 126 -10.62 -5.72 0.21
N PRO A 127 -11.45 -5.02 -0.55
CA PRO A 127 -12.66 -5.59 -1.11
C PRO A 127 -12.40 -6.39 -2.39
N GLU A 128 -13.27 -7.35 -2.66
CA GLU A 128 -13.35 -8.01 -3.95
C GLU A 128 -13.82 -7.04 -5.06
N SER A 129 -13.47 -7.33 -6.32
CA SER A 129 -13.83 -6.50 -7.49
C SER A 129 -15.35 -6.24 -7.60
N SER A 130 -16.18 -7.20 -7.16
CA SER A 130 -17.64 -7.02 -7.13
C SER A 130 -18.09 -5.89 -6.20
N TYR A 131 -17.45 -5.75 -5.04
CA TYR A 131 -17.71 -4.65 -4.11
C TYR A 131 -17.24 -3.31 -4.70
N LYS A 132 -16.02 -3.25 -5.24
CA LYS A 132 -15.46 -2.06 -5.88
C LYS A 132 -16.38 -1.56 -7.01
N SER A 133 -16.85 -2.47 -7.87
CA SER A 133 -17.76 -2.13 -8.96
C SER A 133 -19.13 -1.62 -8.49
N GLN A 134 -19.67 -2.14 -7.38
CA GLN A 134 -20.92 -1.65 -6.79
C GLN A 134 -20.75 -0.27 -6.14
N LEU A 135 -19.66 -0.07 -5.41
CA LEU A 135 -19.29 1.19 -4.78
C LEU A 135 -19.25 2.32 -5.81
N LEU A 136 -18.65 2.08 -6.97
CA LEU A 136 -18.37 3.09 -7.98
C LEU A 136 -19.55 3.39 -8.91
N ARG A 137 -20.68 2.65 -8.80
CA ARG A 137 -21.86 2.86 -9.65
C ARG A 137 -22.67 4.13 -9.36
N GLY A 138 -22.54 4.71 -8.16
CA GLY A 138 -23.31 5.90 -7.78
C GLY A 138 -22.87 6.51 -6.47
N THR A 139 -23.46 7.66 -6.13
CA THR A 139 -23.15 8.39 -4.88
C THR A 139 -23.48 7.61 -3.62
N ASP A 140 -24.58 6.85 -3.60
CA ASP A 140 -24.98 6.02 -2.44
C ASP A 140 -23.92 4.98 -2.04
N GLY A 141 -23.17 4.45 -3.01
CA GLY A 141 -22.06 3.53 -2.76
C GLY A 141 -20.93 4.23 -2.04
N VAL A 142 -20.55 5.41 -2.52
CA VAL A 142 -19.48 6.25 -1.94
C VAL A 142 -19.85 6.69 -0.52
N GLU A 143 -21.11 7.12 -0.30
CA GLU A 143 -21.58 7.52 1.03
C GLU A 143 -21.58 6.36 2.02
N ARG A 144 -21.97 5.15 1.60
CA ARG A 144 -21.90 3.94 2.45
C ARG A 144 -20.46 3.58 2.80
N PHE A 145 -19.54 3.70 1.86
CA PHE A 145 -18.13 3.44 2.10
C PHE A 145 -17.50 4.47 3.03
N ALA A 146 -17.82 5.74 2.86
CA ALA A 146 -17.42 6.81 3.77
C ALA A 146 -17.99 6.59 5.18
N GLY A 147 -19.24 6.12 5.27
CA GLY A 147 -19.87 5.72 6.54
C GLY A 147 -19.18 4.54 7.21
N LEU A 148 -18.74 3.52 6.44
CA LEU A 148 -17.94 2.42 6.96
C LEU A 148 -16.64 2.95 7.55
N TRP A 149 -15.90 3.77 6.81
CA TRP A 149 -14.66 4.34 7.29
C TRP A 149 -14.82 5.26 8.49
N SER A 150 -15.88 6.09 8.52
CA SER A 150 -16.18 6.92 9.68
C SER A 150 -16.37 6.07 10.95
N ALA A 151 -17.12 4.96 10.84
CA ALA A 151 -17.33 4.05 11.97
C ALA A 151 -16.04 3.31 12.38
N LEU A 152 -15.28 2.79 11.42
CA LEU A 152 -14.05 2.05 11.66
C LEU A 152 -12.95 2.95 12.24
N ALA A 153 -12.77 4.15 11.68
CA ALA A 153 -11.83 5.14 12.20
C ALA A 153 -12.18 5.57 13.62
N LYS A 154 -13.47 5.80 13.91
CA LYS A 154 -13.93 6.11 15.26
C LYS A 154 -13.68 4.96 16.23
N HIS A 155 -13.87 3.71 15.79
CA HIS A 155 -13.61 2.51 16.61
C HIS A 155 -12.14 2.45 17.04
N PHE A 156 -11.20 2.74 16.15
CA PHE A 156 -9.77 2.73 16.43
C PHE A 156 -9.19 4.10 16.86
N ALA A 157 -10.00 5.14 17.02
CA ALA A 157 -9.54 6.51 17.32
C ALA A 157 -8.72 6.64 18.61
N MET A 158 -8.90 5.71 19.56
CA MET A 158 -8.18 5.70 20.85
C MET A 158 -6.94 4.79 20.83
N THR A 159 -6.61 4.18 19.72
CA THR A 159 -5.36 3.42 19.55
C THR A 159 -4.16 4.36 19.37
N ASP A 160 -2.95 3.82 19.43
CA ASP A 160 -1.72 4.59 19.25
C ASP A 160 -1.61 5.14 17.80
N PRO A 161 -1.77 6.46 17.59
CA PRO A 161 -1.75 7.03 16.24
C PRO A 161 -0.35 7.02 15.60
N GLU A 162 0.71 6.70 16.36
CA GLU A 162 2.04 6.51 15.81
C GLU A 162 2.19 5.16 15.10
N ARG A 163 1.35 4.16 15.45
CA ARG A 163 1.50 2.78 14.99
C ARG A 163 0.24 2.17 14.35
N VAL A 164 -0.87 2.90 14.31
CA VAL A 164 -2.09 2.48 13.62
C VAL A 164 -2.36 3.42 12.45
N PHE A 165 -2.42 2.87 11.25
CA PHE A 165 -2.59 3.57 9.98
C PHE A 165 -3.87 3.11 9.30
N PHE A 166 -4.53 3.98 8.53
CA PHE A 166 -5.76 3.66 7.80
C PHE A 166 -5.53 3.79 6.30
N GLU A 167 -5.53 2.67 5.61
CA GLU A 167 -5.45 2.61 4.15
C GLU A 167 -6.85 2.48 3.57
N ILE A 168 -7.24 3.48 2.78
CA ILE A 168 -8.63 3.67 2.37
C ILE A 168 -9.16 2.47 1.58
N MET A 169 -8.44 2.04 0.55
CA MET A 169 -8.85 0.90 -0.27
C MET A 169 -7.67 0.26 -0.98
N ASN A 170 -7.59 -1.06 -0.86
CA ASN A 170 -6.72 -1.86 -1.71
C ASN A 170 -7.12 -1.76 -3.18
N GLU A 171 -6.18 -1.39 -4.03
CA GLU A 171 -6.27 -1.50 -5.49
C GLU A 171 -7.61 -1.03 -6.07
N PRO A 172 -7.90 0.25 -6.03
CA PRO A 172 -9.12 0.79 -6.65
C PRO A 172 -9.17 0.40 -8.13
N GLU A 173 -10.32 -0.09 -8.58
CA GLU A 173 -10.56 -0.47 -9.98
C GLU A 173 -11.40 0.63 -10.65
N GLN A 174 -10.76 1.76 -10.97
CA GLN A 174 -11.42 2.92 -11.56
C GLN A 174 -10.62 3.45 -12.75
N ASP A 175 -11.27 3.56 -13.92
CA ASP A 175 -10.64 4.07 -15.13
C ASP A 175 -10.40 5.60 -15.09
N ASP A 176 -11.21 6.34 -14.33
CA ASP A 176 -11.08 7.79 -14.15
C ASP A 176 -10.36 8.07 -12.83
N LEU A 177 -9.07 8.35 -12.92
CA LEU A 177 -8.24 8.59 -11.75
C LEU A 177 -8.63 9.84 -10.96
N TYR A 178 -9.15 10.90 -11.61
CA TYR A 178 -9.61 12.09 -10.90
C TYR A 178 -10.93 11.85 -10.15
N ARG A 179 -11.79 10.99 -10.70
CA ARG A 179 -12.98 10.54 -9.98
C ARG A 179 -12.62 9.75 -8.75
N TRP A 180 -11.64 8.82 -8.86
CA TRP A 180 -11.15 8.08 -7.70
C TRP A 180 -10.56 9.04 -6.67
N GLN A 181 -9.69 9.95 -7.06
CA GLN A 181 -9.10 10.94 -6.15
C GLN A 181 -10.17 11.78 -5.41
N GLY A 182 -11.26 12.14 -6.10
CA GLY A 182 -12.38 12.84 -5.47
C GLY A 182 -13.11 11.99 -4.43
N ILE A 183 -13.33 10.70 -4.72
CA ILE A 183 -13.92 9.74 -3.77
C ILE A 183 -13.00 9.55 -2.56
N GLU A 184 -11.73 9.31 -2.81
CA GLU A 184 -10.72 9.07 -1.79
C GLU A 184 -10.54 10.28 -0.87
N SER A 185 -10.50 11.49 -1.43
CA SER A 185 -10.47 12.74 -0.66
C SER A 185 -11.67 12.88 0.27
N PHE A 186 -12.87 12.60 -0.23
CA PHE A 186 -14.10 12.64 0.56
C PHE A 186 -14.06 11.62 1.72
N VAL A 187 -13.62 10.38 1.45
CA VAL A 187 -13.48 9.34 2.48
C VAL A 187 -12.40 9.72 3.50
N ALA A 188 -11.27 10.25 3.04
CA ALA A 188 -10.19 10.72 3.91
C ALA A 188 -10.65 11.83 4.88
N GLU A 189 -11.50 12.75 4.41
CA GLU A 189 -12.10 13.77 5.28
C GLU A 189 -12.98 13.15 6.39
N GLN A 190 -13.77 12.11 6.07
CA GLN A 190 -14.59 11.41 7.06
C GLN A 190 -13.74 10.65 8.09
N ILE A 191 -12.65 10.04 7.66
CA ILE A 191 -11.66 9.42 8.55
C ILE A 191 -11.04 10.48 9.47
N ARG A 192 -10.59 11.61 8.92
CA ARG A 192 -9.96 12.69 9.66
C ARG A 192 -10.87 13.27 10.74
N GLN A 193 -12.17 13.43 10.45
CA GLN A 193 -13.17 13.87 11.43
C GLN A 193 -13.35 12.85 12.56
N SER A 194 -13.27 11.57 12.26
CA SER A 194 -13.51 10.47 13.20
C SER A 194 -12.28 10.10 14.03
N ALA A 195 -11.07 10.20 13.45
CA ALA A 195 -9.78 9.88 14.06
C ALA A 195 -8.73 10.94 13.68
N PRO A 196 -8.78 12.12 14.29
CA PRO A 196 -8.02 13.32 13.84
C PRO A 196 -6.51 13.17 13.89
N ASN A 197 -5.98 12.23 14.68
CA ASN A 197 -4.55 12.07 14.91
C ASN A 197 -3.90 10.96 14.06
N HIS A 198 -4.70 10.06 13.47
CA HIS A 198 -4.17 8.92 12.71
C HIS A 198 -3.70 9.34 11.32
N THR A 199 -2.70 8.62 10.81
CA THR A 199 -2.21 8.80 9.44
C THR A 199 -3.09 8.01 8.48
N ILE A 200 -3.45 8.63 7.38
CA ILE A 200 -4.25 8.04 6.30
C ILE A 200 -3.31 7.65 5.16
N ILE A 201 -3.55 6.50 4.54
CA ILE A 201 -2.84 6.03 3.36
C ILE A 201 -3.81 6.04 2.20
N VAL A 202 -3.39 6.66 1.10
CA VAL A 202 -4.17 6.86 -0.13
C VAL A 202 -3.45 6.28 -1.33
N ALA A 203 -4.19 5.88 -2.37
CA ALA A 203 -3.65 5.15 -3.52
C ALA A 203 -4.13 5.71 -4.86
N GLY A 204 -3.39 5.45 -5.93
CA GLY A 204 -3.84 5.67 -7.31
C GLY A 204 -4.99 4.74 -7.73
N ALA A 205 -5.60 5.03 -8.88
CA ALA A 205 -6.83 4.40 -9.34
C ALA A 205 -6.67 2.97 -9.87
N HIS A 206 -5.82 2.74 -10.87
CA HIS A 206 -5.70 1.43 -11.56
C HIS A 206 -4.83 0.47 -10.75
N TRP A 207 -5.47 -0.30 -9.85
CA TRP A 207 -4.79 -1.29 -8.98
C TRP A 207 -3.58 -0.73 -8.23
N SER A 208 -3.67 0.55 -7.80
CA SER A 208 -2.59 1.26 -7.10
C SER A 208 -1.27 1.30 -7.88
N GLY A 209 -1.31 1.35 -9.21
CA GLY A 209 -0.11 1.35 -10.05
C GLY A 209 0.77 2.57 -9.82
N LEU A 210 2.10 2.40 -10.00
CA LEU A 210 3.07 3.49 -9.86
C LEU A 210 2.79 4.64 -10.85
N GLU A 211 2.35 4.33 -12.07
CA GLU A 211 2.05 5.35 -13.08
C GLU A 211 0.88 6.26 -12.63
N ASP A 212 -0.13 5.68 -11.98
CA ASP A 212 -1.26 6.47 -11.45
C ASP A 212 -0.83 7.39 -10.31
N LEU A 213 0.05 6.91 -9.41
CA LEU A 213 0.63 7.76 -8.39
C LEU A 213 1.33 8.98 -9.00
N MET A 214 2.11 8.78 -10.07
CA MET A 214 2.83 9.89 -10.73
C MET A 214 1.91 10.91 -11.39
N MET A 215 0.67 10.55 -11.70
CA MET A 215 -0.33 11.43 -12.31
C MET A 215 -1.20 12.18 -11.28
N LEU A 216 -1.12 11.82 -10.00
CA LEU A 216 -1.91 12.43 -8.93
C LEU A 216 -1.23 13.66 -8.34
N GLU A 217 -2.05 14.63 -7.92
CA GLU A 217 -1.67 15.69 -7.00
C GLU A 217 -2.04 15.27 -5.57
N PRO A 218 -1.29 15.71 -4.55
CA PRO A 218 -1.68 15.45 -3.17
C PRO A 218 -3.07 15.94 -2.83
N ILE A 219 -3.82 15.15 -2.05
CA ILE A 219 -5.11 15.58 -1.52
C ILE A 219 -4.93 16.72 -0.50
N ALA A 220 -5.94 17.56 -0.34
CA ALA A 220 -5.89 18.75 0.53
C ALA A 220 -5.99 18.42 2.03
N LEU A 221 -5.28 17.39 2.49
CA LEU A 221 -5.20 16.96 3.88
C LEU A 221 -3.75 16.76 4.30
N SER A 222 -3.42 17.13 5.52
CA SER A 222 -2.13 16.83 6.15
C SER A 222 -2.09 15.42 6.73
N ASN A 223 -0.90 14.91 7.02
CA ASN A 223 -0.67 13.60 7.62
C ASN A 223 -1.25 12.45 6.78
N VAL A 224 -0.86 12.44 5.51
CA VAL A 224 -1.24 11.45 4.49
C VAL A 224 0.02 10.85 3.88
N ILE A 225 0.03 9.55 3.67
CA ILE A 225 1.04 8.75 2.97
C ILE A 225 0.41 8.28 1.65
N TYR A 226 1.20 8.24 0.58
CA TYR A 226 0.75 7.81 -0.73
C TYR A 226 1.31 6.43 -1.04
N THR A 227 0.44 5.46 -1.31
CA THR A 227 0.85 4.09 -1.60
C THR A 227 0.73 3.76 -3.08
N PHE A 228 1.61 2.85 -3.52
CA PHE A 228 1.51 2.17 -4.80
C PHE A 228 1.85 0.69 -4.62
N HIS A 229 1.47 -0.13 -5.61
CA HIS A 229 1.85 -1.54 -5.73
C HIS A 229 2.78 -1.71 -6.93
N ASP A 230 3.78 -2.57 -6.81
CA ASP A 230 4.71 -2.83 -7.92
C ASP A 230 5.04 -4.32 -8.03
N TYR A 231 4.47 -4.93 -9.05
CA TYR A 231 4.72 -6.31 -9.42
C TYR A 231 5.44 -6.43 -10.77
N GLU A 232 5.97 -5.32 -11.30
CA GLU A 232 6.68 -5.37 -12.56
C GLU A 232 8.08 -6.01 -12.44
N PRO A 233 8.47 -6.84 -13.41
CA PRO A 233 7.75 -7.19 -14.65
C PRO A 233 6.76 -8.35 -14.45
N PHE A 234 5.52 -8.12 -14.79
CA PHE A 234 4.40 -9.04 -14.55
C PHE A 234 4.59 -10.45 -15.16
N PRO A 235 5.20 -10.64 -16.37
CA PRO A 235 5.51 -11.99 -16.88
C PRO A 235 6.38 -12.83 -15.95
N PHE A 236 7.27 -12.21 -15.18
CA PHE A 236 8.12 -12.87 -14.21
C PHE A 236 7.42 -13.10 -12.87
N THR A 237 6.80 -12.06 -12.33
CA THR A 237 6.26 -12.10 -10.96
C THR A 237 4.99 -12.93 -10.83
N HIS A 238 4.19 -13.03 -11.92
CA HIS A 238 2.90 -13.72 -11.93
C HIS A 238 2.87 -14.94 -12.87
N GLN A 239 4.02 -15.46 -13.29
CA GLN A 239 4.06 -16.63 -14.14
C GLN A 239 3.24 -17.80 -13.56
N GLY A 240 2.28 -18.30 -14.36
CA GLY A 240 1.38 -19.39 -13.96
C GLY A 240 0.18 -18.99 -13.11
N ALA A 241 0.01 -17.73 -12.77
CA ALA A 241 -1.15 -17.24 -12.02
C ALA A 241 -2.47 -17.50 -12.78
N THR A 242 -3.50 -17.92 -12.05
CA THR A 242 -4.82 -18.30 -12.61
C THR A 242 -5.88 -17.23 -12.46
N TRP A 243 -5.61 -16.16 -11.70
CA TRP A 243 -6.57 -15.13 -11.30
C TRP A 243 -6.33 -13.77 -11.95
N THR A 244 -5.30 -13.65 -12.80
CA THR A 244 -4.92 -12.40 -13.46
C THR A 244 -5.04 -12.51 -14.98
N SER A 245 -4.15 -11.83 -15.71
CA SER A 245 -4.10 -11.89 -17.18
C SER A 245 -3.91 -13.33 -17.71
N PRO A 246 -4.70 -13.76 -18.71
CA PRO A 246 -4.54 -15.09 -19.29
C PRO A 246 -3.16 -15.34 -19.92
N GLN A 247 -2.40 -14.29 -20.24
CA GLN A 247 -1.04 -14.40 -20.79
C GLN A 247 -0.01 -14.94 -19.79
N VAL A 248 -0.21 -14.79 -18.47
CA VAL A 248 0.72 -15.37 -17.49
C VAL A 248 0.46 -16.85 -17.22
N LEU A 249 -0.76 -17.32 -17.50
CA LEU A 249 -1.19 -18.67 -17.17
C LEU A 249 -0.29 -19.79 -17.76
N PRO A 250 0.16 -19.75 -19.03
CA PRO A 250 1.04 -20.77 -19.60
C PRO A 250 2.50 -20.63 -19.18
N LEU A 251 2.92 -19.47 -18.65
CA LEU A 251 4.32 -19.16 -18.37
C LEU A 251 4.89 -19.97 -17.21
N ARG A 252 6.09 -20.50 -17.41
CA ARG A 252 6.86 -21.28 -16.44
C ARG A 252 8.35 -21.00 -16.63
N ALA A 253 9.09 -20.91 -15.53
CA ALA A 253 10.54 -20.69 -15.54
C ALA A 253 10.96 -19.45 -16.35
N VAL A 254 10.15 -18.37 -16.28
CA VAL A 254 10.51 -17.08 -16.88
C VAL A 254 11.74 -16.55 -16.14
N PRO A 255 12.79 -16.14 -16.86
CA PRO A 255 14.05 -15.73 -16.24
C PRO A 255 13.99 -14.30 -15.71
N TYR A 256 14.78 -14.03 -14.65
CA TYR A 256 15.20 -12.72 -14.21
C TYR A 256 16.69 -12.75 -13.82
N PRO A 257 17.53 -11.82 -14.25
CA PRO A 257 17.27 -10.71 -15.20
C PRO A 257 16.87 -11.18 -16.61
N SER A 258 16.19 -10.29 -17.37
CA SER A 258 15.70 -10.62 -18.69
C SER A 258 16.56 -10.04 -19.83
N ASN A 259 16.57 -10.75 -20.94
CA ASN A 259 17.01 -10.27 -22.25
C ASN A 259 16.29 -11.05 -23.36
N PRO A 260 16.36 -10.62 -24.65
CA PRO A 260 15.66 -11.29 -25.73
C PRO A 260 16.03 -12.78 -25.88
N GLU A 261 17.28 -13.12 -25.65
CA GLU A 261 17.78 -14.49 -25.82
C GLU A 261 17.27 -15.42 -24.71
N THR A 262 17.27 -14.95 -23.46
CA THR A 262 16.86 -15.75 -22.29
C THR A 262 15.36 -15.99 -22.23
N VAL A 263 14.53 -15.07 -22.74
CA VAL A 263 13.06 -15.21 -22.71
C VAL A 263 12.49 -15.99 -23.90
N GLN A 264 13.29 -16.30 -24.92
CA GLN A 264 12.81 -16.98 -26.13
C GLN A 264 12.08 -18.31 -25.86
N PRO A 265 12.52 -19.16 -24.91
CA PRO A 265 11.75 -20.36 -24.56
C PRO A 265 10.35 -20.06 -24.03
N ASN A 266 10.18 -18.94 -23.33
CA ASN A 266 8.89 -18.51 -22.78
C ASN A 266 7.98 -17.90 -23.85
N VAL A 267 8.53 -17.19 -24.85
CA VAL A 267 7.77 -16.77 -26.04
C VAL A 267 7.12 -17.99 -26.70
N ASN A 268 7.86 -19.11 -26.81
CA ASN A 268 7.35 -20.34 -27.41
C ASN A 268 6.29 -21.06 -26.54
N GLN A 269 6.17 -20.75 -25.27
CA GLN A 269 5.10 -21.26 -24.38
C GLN A 269 3.76 -20.57 -24.65
N GLU A 270 3.81 -19.34 -25.19
CA GLU A 270 2.61 -18.54 -25.41
C GLU A 270 1.82 -19.04 -26.64
N PRO A 271 0.53 -19.39 -26.44
CA PRO A 271 -0.31 -19.90 -27.52
C PRO A 271 -0.83 -18.81 -28.46
N THR A 272 -0.71 -17.53 -28.07
CA THR A 272 -1.26 -16.39 -28.81
C THR A 272 -0.16 -15.42 -29.21
N LEU A 273 -0.32 -14.76 -30.36
CA LEU A 273 0.61 -13.71 -30.81
C LEU A 273 0.69 -12.53 -29.80
N ALA A 274 -0.41 -12.22 -29.14
CA ALA A 274 -0.43 -11.16 -28.12
C ALA A 274 0.44 -11.55 -26.90
N GLY A 275 0.34 -12.79 -26.44
CA GLY A 275 1.19 -13.31 -25.37
C GLY A 275 2.66 -13.38 -25.77
N GLN A 276 2.96 -13.89 -26.98
CA GLN A 276 4.31 -13.91 -27.54
C GLN A 276 4.92 -12.52 -27.57
N PHE A 277 4.19 -11.55 -28.14
CA PHE A 277 4.63 -10.15 -28.18
C PHE A 277 4.91 -9.59 -26.78
N TRP A 278 4.05 -9.88 -25.82
CA TRP A 278 4.20 -9.38 -24.46
C TRP A 278 5.46 -9.93 -23.75
N VAL A 279 5.75 -11.22 -23.91
CA VAL A 279 6.99 -11.85 -23.39
C VAL A 279 8.22 -11.35 -24.14
N GLU A 280 8.14 -11.13 -25.46
CA GLU A 280 9.22 -10.49 -26.23
C GLU A 280 9.52 -9.07 -25.71
N GLN A 281 8.49 -8.25 -25.42
CA GLN A 281 8.66 -6.93 -24.81
C GLN A 281 9.34 -7.00 -23.45
N TYR A 282 9.01 -8.01 -22.62
CA TYR A 282 9.72 -8.25 -21.38
C TYR A 282 11.23 -8.47 -21.61
N GLY A 283 11.60 -9.28 -22.57
CA GLY A 283 13.00 -9.51 -22.96
C GLY A 283 13.69 -8.25 -23.50
N LEU A 284 13.01 -7.50 -24.39
CA LEU A 284 13.52 -6.27 -24.99
C LEU A 284 13.73 -5.16 -23.95
N ASN A 285 12.86 -5.08 -22.94
CA ASN A 285 12.95 -4.11 -21.87
C ASN A 285 14.12 -4.37 -20.91
N ARG A 286 14.75 -5.56 -20.98
CA ARG A 286 15.96 -5.93 -20.21
C ARG A 286 15.81 -5.62 -18.71
N TRP A 287 14.81 -6.23 -18.10
CA TRP A 287 14.56 -6.04 -16.68
C TRP A 287 15.70 -6.60 -15.84
N ASP A 288 16.28 -5.74 -15.03
CA ASP A 288 17.36 -6.00 -14.08
C ASP A 288 17.29 -4.99 -12.93
N ALA A 289 18.24 -5.04 -12.00
CA ALA A 289 18.34 -4.11 -10.87
C ALA A 289 18.41 -2.63 -11.31
N GLN A 290 19.08 -2.32 -12.44
CA GLN A 290 19.18 -0.95 -12.93
C GLN A 290 17.83 -0.44 -13.46
N ARG A 291 17.07 -1.30 -14.15
CA ARG A 291 15.74 -0.95 -14.64
C ARG A 291 14.76 -0.71 -13.50
N ILE A 292 14.76 -1.60 -12.48
CA ILE A 292 13.97 -1.43 -11.26
C ILE A 292 14.30 -0.10 -10.57
N ASP A 293 15.59 0.16 -10.34
CA ASP A 293 16.04 1.41 -9.72
C ASP A 293 15.59 2.66 -10.50
N ALA A 294 15.69 2.62 -11.83
CA ALA A 294 15.26 3.71 -12.69
C ALA A 294 13.74 3.96 -12.64
N THR A 295 12.96 2.89 -12.53
CA THR A 295 11.50 2.97 -12.40
C THR A 295 11.11 3.56 -11.04
N LEU A 296 11.63 3.01 -9.94
CA LEU A 296 11.30 3.46 -8.58
C LEU A 296 11.84 4.86 -8.25
N ALA A 297 12.86 5.34 -8.99
CA ALA A 297 13.33 6.73 -8.89
C ALA A 297 12.21 7.76 -9.19
N PHE A 298 11.19 7.39 -9.96
CA PHE A 298 10.06 8.28 -10.22
C PHE A 298 9.17 8.44 -8.99
N ALA A 299 8.95 7.39 -8.19
CA ALA A 299 8.24 7.50 -6.91
C ALA A 299 8.98 8.42 -5.93
N GLY A 300 10.32 8.27 -5.82
CA GLY A 300 11.15 9.17 -5.02
C GLY A 300 11.06 10.64 -5.49
N LYS A 301 11.12 10.87 -6.81
CA LYS A 301 10.97 12.23 -7.38
C LYS A 301 9.60 12.83 -7.12
N TRP A 302 8.53 12.02 -7.20
CA TRP A 302 7.17 12.45 -6.88
C TRP A 302 7.09 12.88 -5.41
N SER A 303 7.64 12.07 -4.50
CA SER A 303 7.73 12.37 -3.07
C SER A 303 8.44 13.70 -2.80
N ASP A 304 9.60 13.91 -3.43
CA ASP A 304 10.39 15.14 -3.30
C ASP A 304 9.63 16.37 -3.85
N LEU A 305 8.99 16.22 -5.02
CA LEU A 305 8.24 17.30 -5.68
C LEU A 305 7.05 17.76 -4.86
N HIS A 306 6.30 16.82 -4.32
CA HIS A 306 5.05 17.10 -3.60
C HIS A 306 5.22 17.23 -2.08
N HIS A 307 6.43 17.01 -1.57
CA HIS A 307 6.70 16.99 -0.13
C HIS A 307 5.76 16.04 0.64
N ALA A 308 5.51 14.87 0.05
CA ALA A 308 4.58 13.86 0.55
C ALA A 308 5.25 12.48 0.56
N PRO A 309 5.18 11.70 1.66
CA PRO A 309 5.85 10.42 1.74
C PRO A 309 5.15 9.38 0.87
N VAL A 310 5.97 8.51 0.24
CA VAL A 310 5.52 7.40 -0.60
C VAL A 310 5.88 6.07 0.06
N TYR A 311 5.03 5.07 -0.15
CA TYR A 311 5.12 3.73 0.41
C TYR A 311 4.71 2.69 -0.64
N CYS A 312 5.41 1.56 -0.72
CA CYS A 312 5.00 0.44 -1.57
C CYS A 312 4.19 -0.57 -0.72
N GLY A 313 2.86 -0.58 -0.89
CA GLY A 313 1.95 -1.42 -0.11
C GLY A 313 2.05 -2.91 -0.45
N GLU A 314 2.41 -3.22 -1.70
CA GLU A 314 2.57 -4.60 -2.16
C GLU A 314 3.66 -4.72 -3.23
N PHE A 315 4.50 -5.75 -3.08
CA PHE A 315 5.41 -6.26 -4.10
C PHE A 315 5.72 -7.73 -3.79
N GLY A 316 6.02 -8.53 -4.80
CA GLY A 316 6.30 -9.94 -4.57
C GLY A 316 6.39 -10.76 -5.86
N VAL A 317 6.76 -12.03 -5.72
CA VAL A 317 6.86 -12.99 -6.82
C VAL A 317 6.19 -14.30 -6.43
N LEU A 318 5.25 -14.76 -7.25
CA LEU A 318 4.60 -16.06 -7.12
C LEU A 318 5.65 -17.18 -7.16
N ARG A 319 5.67 -18.05 -6.12
CA ARG A 319 6.79 -18.98 -5.92
C ARG A 319 6.70 -20.30 -6.69
N ASP A 320 5.51 -20.66 -7.22
CA ASP A 320 5.25 -22.03 -7.68
C ASP A 320 6.05 -22.41 -8.93
N TYR A 321 6.30 -21.47 -9.84
CA TYR A 321 6.90 -21.74 -11.14
C TYR A 321 8.19 -20.96 -11.42
N VAL A 322 8.63 -20.16 -10.46
CA VAL A 322 9.84 -19.35 -10.56
C VAL A 322 11.05 -20.11 -10.04
N ASP A 323 12.23 -19.84 -10.62
CA ASP A 323 13.50 -20.26 -10.02
C ASP A 323 13.70 -19.55 -8.67
N PRO A 324 13.93 -20.28 -7.55
CA PRO A 324 14.06 -19.67 -6.22
C PRO A 324 15.20 -18.64 -6.11
N ALA A 325 16.31 -18.84 -6.85
CA ALA A 325 17.42 -17.89 -6.82
C ALA A 325 17.07 -16.59 -7.56
N MET A 326 16.37 -16.69 -8.70
CA MET A 326 15.89 -15.52 -9.45
C MET A 326 14.81 -14.78 -8.67
N ARG A 327 13.92 -15.51 -7.96
CA ARG A 327 12.94 -14.91 -7.05
C ARG A 327 13.61 -14.09 -5.95
N ALA A 328 14.60 -14.67 -5.29
CA ALA A 328 15.35 -13.98 -4.23
C ALA A 328 16.14 -12.78 -4.78
N GLN A 329 16.70 -12.88 -5.99
CA GLN A 329 17.40 -11.76 -6.64
C GLN A 329 16.46 -10.61 -6.93
N TRP A 330 15.28 -10.86 -7.52
CA TRP A 330 14.29 -9.80 -7.80
C TRP A 330 13.83 -9.11 -6.51
N VAL A 331 13.49 -9.87 -5.47
CA VAL A 331 13.10 -9.34 -4.15
C VAL A 331 14.22 -8.47 -3.55
N HIS A 332 15.48 -8.91 -3.67
CA HIS A 332 16.63 -8.14 -3.23
C HIS A 332 16.74 -6.81 -4.01
N ASP A 333 16.62 -6.86 -5.33
CA ASP A 333 16.79 -5.69 -6.20
C ASP A 333 15.69 -4.65 -5.95
N MET A 334 14.42 -5.10 -5.76
CA MET A 334 13.30 -4.24 -5.34
C MET A 334 13.58 -3.58 -3.99
N ARG A 335 13.92 -4.37 -2.97
CA ARG A 335 14.22 -3.83 -1.62
C ARG A 335 15.34 -2.79 -1.67
N VAL A 336 16.45 -3.06 -2.37
CA VAL A 336 17.57 -2.11 -2.48
C VAL A 336 17.15 -0.81 -3.14
N ALA A 337 16.32 -0.89 -4.19
CA ALA A 337 15.81 0.29 -4.86
C ALA A 337 14.83 1.08 -3.99
N PHE A 338 13.92 0.43 -3.27
CA PHE A 338 13.05 1.10 -2.30
C PHE A 338 13.83 1.88 -1.26
N GLU A 339 14.78 1.23 -0.59
CA GLU A 339 15.61 1.84 0.45
C GLU A 339 16.44 3.01 -0.10
N LYS A 340 17.00 2.87 -1.30
CA LYS A 340 17.74 3.94 -1.99
C LYS A 340 16.89 5.20 -2.21
N HIS A 341 15.62 5.01 -2.54
CA HIS A 341 14.68 6.10 -2.81
C HIS A 341 13.84 6.48 -1.59
N LYS A 342 14.21 6.01 -0.37
CA LYS A 342 13.52 6.29 0.91
C LYS A 342 12.04 5.87 0.90
N ILE A 343 11.71 4.80 0.21
CA ILE A 343 10.37 4.22 0.11
C ILE A 343 10.27 3.06 1.09
N GLY A 344 9.37 3.14 2.06
CA GLY A 344 9.02 2.00 2.88
C GLY A 344 8.18 1.00 2.09
N TRP A 345 8.15 -0.27 2.52
CA TRP A 345 7.53 -1.33 1.73
C TRP A 345 6.88 -2.41 2.58
N ALA A 346 5.87 -3.11 2.05
CA ALA A 346 5.37 -4.38 2.59
C ALA A 346 5.36 -5.47 1.51
N MET A 347 6.05 -6.57 1.79
CA MET A 347 6.07 -7.71 0.88
C MET A 347 4.72 -8.44 0.89
N TRP A 348 4.21 -8.75 -0.25
CA TRP A 348 3.14 -9.69 -0.48
C TRP A 348 3.74 -11.07 -0.69
N ASP A 349 3.57 -12.06 0.23
CA ASP A 349 2.83 -12.01 1.47
C ASP A 349 3.53 -12.82 2.59
N TYR A 350 2.86 -13.05 3.71
CA TYR A 350 3.47 -13.79 4.81
C TYR A 350 3.60 -15.29 4.51
N GLN A 351 2.49 -15.98 4.18
CA GLN A 351 2.47 -17.46 4.21
C GLN A 351 1.91 -18.16 2.98
N GLU A 352 1.30 -17.44 2.03
CA GLU A 352 0.62 -18.05 0.87
C GLU A 352 1.54 -18.14 -0.36
N ASN A 353 1.01 -18.06 -1.57
CA ASN A 353 1.75 -18.36 -2.80
C ASN A 353 2.91 -17.40 -3.11
N PHE A 354 2.95 -16.24 -2.47
CA PHE A 354 4.10 -15.32 -2.51
C PHE A 354 4.93 -15.37 -1.23
N GLY A 355 4.61 -16.27 -0.31
CA GLY A 355 4.99 -16.27 1.08
C GLY A 355 6.47 -16.18 1.42
N VAL A 356 6.75 -15.46 2.50
CA VAL A 356 8.06 -15.44 3.17
C VAL A 356 8.26 -16.70 4.02
N VAL A 357 7.16 -17.31 4.48
CA VAL A 357 7.20 -18.55 5.24
C VAL A 357 6.39 -19.65 4.55
N THR A 358 6.63 -20.89 4.95
CA THR A 358 5.81 -22.05 4.60
C THR A 358 5.29 -22.69 5.87
N LYS A 359 3.97 -22.95 5.94
CA LYS A 359 3.37 -23.73 7.02
C LYS A 359 3.30 -25.19 6.61
N LYS A 360 4.00 -26.03 7.36
CA LYS A 360 4.06 -27.48 7.14
C LYS A 360 4.08 -28.23 8.46
N ASP A 361 3.23 -29.22 8.62
CA ASP A 361 3.15 -30.11 9.79
C ASP A 361 3.05 -29.31 11.11
N GLY A 362 2.22 -28.26 11.14
CA GLY A 362 2.02 -27.39 12.30
C GLY A 362 3.21 -26.47 12.63
N LYS A 363 4.21 -26.39 11.74
CA LYS A 363 5.37 -25.50 11.90
C LYS A 363 5.36 -24.40 10.86
N THR A 364 5.77 -23.21 11.28
CA THR A 364 6.04 -22.08 10.38
C THR A 364 7.54 -22.02 10.11
N ILE A 365 7.90 -22.16 8.84
CA ILE A 365 9.29 -22.27 8.38
C ILE A 365 9.60 -21.06 7.47
N PRO A 366 10.45 -20.11 7.89
CA PRO A 366 10.90 -19.02 7.04
C PRO A 366 11.71 -19.53 5.84
N ASP A 367 11.55 -18.87 4.68
CA ASP A 367 12.41 -19.05 3.52
C ASP A 367 13.70 -18.22 3.74
N PRO A 368 14.86 -18.84 4.00
CA PRO A 368 16.05 -18.09 4.36
C PRO A 368 16.60 -17.26 3.21
N ALA A 369 16.33 -17.64 1.94
CA ALA A 369 16.76 -16.88 0.78
C ALA A 369 15.96 -15.58 0.66
N ILE A 370 14.64 -15.64 0.87
CA ILE A 370 13.76 -14.46 0.84
C ILE A 370 14.01 -13.56 2.05
N VAL A 371 14.11 -14.11 3.25
CA VAL A 371 14.45 -13.33 4.46
C VAL A 371 15.75 -12.56 4.27
N LYS A 372 16.79 -13.21 3.70
CA LYS A 372 18.06 -12.55 3.35
C LYS A 372 17.89 -11.49 2.26
N ALA A 373 17.11 -11.77 1.21
CA ALA A 373 16.85 -10.83 0.12
C ALA A 373 16.16 -9.56 0.62
N LEU A 374 15.26 -9.69 1.59
CA LEU A 374 14.58 -8.59 2.27
C LEU A 374 15.50 -7.84 3.26
N GLY A 375 16.75 -8.25 3.44
CA GLY A 375 17.66 -7.62 4.42
C GLY A 375 17.28 -7.88 5.88
N LEU A 376 16.42 -8.86 6.12
CA LEU A 376 15.92 -9.22 7.44
C LEU A 376 16.84 -10.22 8.15
N LYS A 377 16.53 -10.53 9.42
CA LYS A 377 17.35 -11.43 10.25
C LYS A 377 17.08 -12.88 9.88
N VAL A 378 18.09 -13.56 9.35
CA VAL A 378 18.09 -15.01 9.18
C VAL A 378 18.41 -15.63 10.56
N GLN A 379 17.48 -16.44 11.07
CA GLN A 379 17.67 -17.18 12.33
C GLN A 379 18.57 -18.40 12.14
#